data_0ccb04b943f977f8d4d548a5420d5e73
#
_entry.id   0ccb04b943f977f8d4d548a5420d5e73
#
_cell.length_a   1.000
_cell.length_b   1.000
_cell.length_c   1.000
_cell.angle_alpha   90.00
_cell.angle_beta   90.00
_cell.angle_gamma   90.00
#
_symmetry.space_group_name_H-M   'P 1'
#
loop_
_entity.id
_entity.type
_entity.pdbx_description
1 polymer ?
#
loop_
_entity_poly.entity_id
_entity_poly.type
_entity_poly.pdbx_seq_one_letter_code
_entity_poly.pdbx_strand_id
1 'polypeptide(L)'
;MKRVFIIIAVSVMCFAFTGCKIYNKYKSQSQTSPEIYGTSEDVMAAQADSSIATLSWREFFTDPLLQKLIDSAIARNTDLNSARIAVEQSQASLKAAKLGYLPSVTFAPSAGVNSFLNEGSLQPTWTYNLPLQINWDLDLFAVNTNQKRKAQAVLWQTEAREQVVKANLVSSVAQQYCMLQLLDRQLEILLFTDSLWNLSLETQRSLWENGKAYSTAVNQMENSYLNVKTQIVDVRRRIRGVENAICKLLAITPQHIDRSSWNSYELPQRISIGVPAQLLSNRPDIQVADHALEEAFYNTQAARAAFYPKISLQGLLGWGNNSGMIPNPGALLLNALASLTQPIFAQGKLRANLKISKLTQEDMAQKYVQTVINAGNQVNEALADCQVAREKDSYYKRQVEVLQDAYTGTHELMDNGKASYLEVLTAQESLLSAQINEAANLYEGSRALIALYIALGGGAK
;
A
#
# COMPACT_ATOMS: atom_id res chain seq x y z
N MET A 1 32.54 -58.38 -3.03
CA MET A 1 31.14 -58.05 -2.78
C MET A 1 30.94 -56.70 -2.08
N LYS A 2 31.59 -56.33 -0.97
CA LYS A 2 31.40 -55.02 -0.31
C LYS A 2 31.70 -53.79 -1.20
N ARG A 3 32.76 -53.83 -2.04
CA ARG A 3 33.11 -52.71 -2.95
C ARG A 3 32.09 -52.51 -4.10
N VAL A 4 31.51 -53.62 -4.60
CA VAL A 4 30.47 -53.57 -5.65
C VAL A 4 29.18 -52.99 -5.10
N PHE A 5 28.80 -53.33 -3.86
CA PHE A 5 27.64 -52.78 -3.16
C PHE A 5 27.78 -51.25 -2.90
N ILE A 6 28.98 -50.79 -2.55
CA ILE A 6 29.26 -49.39 -2.35
C ILE A 6 29.18 -48.60 -3.69
N ILE A 7 29.70 -49.18 -4.77
CA ILE A 7 29.66 -48.56 -6.11
C ILE A 7 28.21 -48.49 -6.61
N ILE A 8 27.42 -49.56 -6.42
CA ILE A 8 25.97 -49.55 -6.78
C ILE A 8 25.20 -48.56 -5.93
N ALA A 9 25.46 -48.47 -4.61
CA ALA A 9 24.82 -47.51 -3.74
C ALA A 9 25.17 -46.06 -4.10
N VAL A 10 26.42 -45.76 -4.43
CA VAL A 10 26.88 -44.44 -4.91
C VAL A 10 26.30 -44.13 -6.30
N SER A 11 26.24 -45.12 -7.20
CA SER A 11 25.63 -44.92 -8.53
C SER A 11 24.12 -44.64 -8.45
N VAL A 12 23.38 -45.38 -7.63
CA VAL A 12 21.94 -45.16 -7.36
C VAL A 12 21.73 -43.78 -6.69
N MET A 13 22.62 -43.38 -5.80
CA MET A 13 22.60 -42.05 -5.19
C MET A 13 22.86 -40.93 -6.20
N CYS A 14 23.80 -41.11 -7.13
CA CYS A 14 24.05 -40.16 -8.21
C CYS A 14 22.88 -40.03 -9.21
N PHE A 15 22.20 -41.11 -9.56
CA PHE A 15 21.00 -41.08 -10.40
C PHE A 15 19.79 -40.41 -9.71
N ALA A 16 19.69 -40.43 -8.39
CA ALA A 16 18.65 -39.73 -7.63
C ALA A 16 18.81 -38.18 -7.68
N PHE A 17 20.00 -37.68 -7.95
CA PHE A 17 20.26 -36.22 -8.00
C PHE A 17 19.85 -35.54 -9.31
N THR A 18 19.75 -36.26 -10.42
CA THR A 18 19.46 -35.67 -11.75
C THR A 18 17.99 -35.28 -12.00
N GLY A 19 17.07 -35.66 -11.09
CA GLY A 19 15.63 -35.39 -11.23
C GLY A 19 15.02 -34.44 -10.19
N CYS A 20 15.80 -33.89 -9.27
CA CYS A 20 15.26 -33.14 -8.14
C CYS A 20 14.92 -31.69 -8.50
N LYS A 21 13.62 -31.41 -8.77
CA LYS A 21 13.09 -30.04 -9.00
C LYS A 21 13.11 -29.14 -7.76
N ILE A 22 13.68 -29.56 -6.61
CA ILE A 22 13.72 -28.83 -5.33
C ILE A 22 14.68 -27.63 -5.33
N TYR A 23 15.62 -27.58 -6.27
CA TYR A 23 16.56 -26.46 -6.46
C TYR A 23 16.09 -25.41 -7.47
N ASN A 24 14.91 -25.59 -8.06
CA ASN A 24 14.38 -24.64 -9.04
C ASN A 24 14.29 -23.24 -8.46
N LYS A 25 14.65 -22.26 -9.31
CA LYS A 25 14.47 -20.85 -9.01
C LYS A 25 13.12 -20.39 -9.53
N TYR A 26 12.49 -19.49 -8.79
CA TYR A 26 11.32 -18.76 -9.25
C TYR A 26 11.66 -17.95 -10.51
N LYS A 27 10.70 -17.85 -11.41
CA LYS A 27 10.74 -16.94 -12.55
C LYS A 27 9.46 -16.12 -12.50
N SER A 28 9.59 -14.80 -12.40
CA SER A 28 8.45 -13.90 -12.43
C SER A 28 7.65 -14.06 -13.72
N GLN A 29 6.34 -13.93 -13.61
CA GLN A 29 5.43 -13.92 -14.74
C GLN A 29 5.40 -12.50 -15.32
N SER A 30 6.29 -12.21 -16.27
CA SER A 30 6.46 -10.88 -16.86
C SER A 30 5.54 -10.59 -18.06
N GLN A 31 4.53 -11.42 -18.34
CA GLN A 31 3.65 -11.23 -19.48
C GLN A 31 2.40 -10.45 -19.09
N THR A 32 2.25 -9.25 -19.67
CA THR A 32 0.99 -8.49 -19.70
C THR A 32 0.35 -8.59 -21.06
N SER A 33 -0.99 -8.60 -21.12
CA SER A 33 -1.69 -8.37 -22.39
C SER A 33 -1.40 -6.94 -22.86
N PRO A 34 -1.12 -6.74 -24.17
CA PRO A 34 -1.02 -5.39 -24.73
C PRO A 34 -2.26 -4.53 -24.51
N GLU A 35 -3.43 -5.17 -24.34
CA GLU A 35 -4.74 -4.54 -24.18
C GLU A 35 -5.14 -4.30 -22.71
N ILE A 36 -4.20 -4.39 -21.76
CA ILE A 36 -4.53 -4.34 -20.32
C ILE A 36 -5.12 -2.99 -19.88
N TYR A 37 -4.83 -1.91 -20.60
CA TYR A 37 -5.42 -0.59 -20.37
C TYR A 37 -6.79 -0.41 -21.04
N GLY A 38 -7.22 -1.37 -21.87
CA GLY A 38 -8.39 -1.29 -22.74
C GLY A 38 -8.01 -1.03 -24.21
N THR A 39 -9.03 -1.06 -25.06
CA THR A 39 -8.89 -0.94 -26.53
C THR A 39 -9.51 0.34 -27.09
N SER A 40 -9.92 1.31 -26.25
CA SER A 40 -10.46 2.59 -26.70
C SER A 40 -9.41 3.40 -27.47
N GLU A 41 -9.85 4.22 -28.44
CA GLU A 41 -8.96 5.09 -29.22
C GLU A 41 -8.18 6.06 -28.32
N ASP A 42 -8.80 6.57 -27.27
CA ASP A 42 -8.20 7.49 -26.31
C ASP A 42 -7.05 6.86 -25.53
N VAL A 43 -7.21 5.59 -25.10
CA VAL A 43 -6.16 4.82 -24.45
C VAL A 43 -5.00 4.58 -25.40
N MET A 44 -5.29 4.20 -26.64
CA MET A 44 -4.25 3.97 -27.65
C MET A 44 -3.49 5.26 -28.01
N ALA A 45 -4.20 6.40 -28.08
CA ALA A 45 -3.59 7.70 -28.34
C ALA A 45 -2.74 8.23 -27.16
N ALA A 46 -3.04 7.80 -25.92
CA ALA A 46 -2.29 8.17 -24.72
C ALA A 46 -1.05 7.28 -24.49
N GLN A 47 -0.92 6.14 -25.16
CA GLN A 47 0.26 5.29 -25.09
C GLN A 47 1.46 5.98 -25.75
N ALA A 48 2.59 6.03 -25.03
CA ALA A 48 3.84 6.60 -25.51
C ALA A 48 5.02 5.87 -24.84
N ASP A 49 6.23 6.08 -25.35
CA ASP A 49 7.45 5.47 -24.81
C ASP A 49 7.79 5.95 -23.41
N SER A 50 7.33 7.14 -23.02
CA SER A 50 7.50 7.72 -21.68
C SER A 50 6.16 7.81 -20.96
N SER A 51 6.18 7.62 -19.64
CA SER A 51 5.03 7.75 -18.75
C SER A 51 5.24 8.87 -17.74
N ILE A 52 4.16 9.56 -17.34
CA ILE A 52 4.20 10.52 -16.23
C ILE A 52 4.69 9.88 -14.92
N ALA A 53 4.57 8.57 -14.75
CA ALA A 53 5.06 7.85 -13.58
C ALA A 53 6.60 7.80 -13.47
N THR A 54 7.34 8.17 -14.52
CA THR A 54 8.82 8.29 -14.45
C THR A 54 9.26 9.53 -13.69
N LEU A 55 8.39 10.55 -13.58
CA LEU A 55 8.63 11.75 -12.81
C LEU A 55 8.63 11.40 -11.31
N SER A 56 9.57 11.98 -10.57
CA SER A 56 9.50 11.95 -9.12
C SER A 56 8.28 12.75 -8.64
N TRP A 57 7.79 12.45 -7.43
CA TRP A 57 6.68 13.22 -6.88
C TRP A 57 7.01 14.72 -6.71
N ARG A 58 8.29 15.09 -6.55
CA ARG A 58 8.73 16.50 -6.49
C ARG A 58 8.65 17.21 -7.83
N GLU A 59 8.89 16.50 -8.92
CA GLU A 59 8.74 17.03 -10.28
C GLU A 59 7.28 17.11 -10.69
N PHE A 60 6.47 16.16 -10.20
CA PHE A 60 5.04 16.12 -10.49
C PHE A 60 4.26 17.18 -9.69
N PHE A 61 4.52 17.35 -8.40
CA PHE A 61 3.91 18.38 -7.56
C PHE A 61 4.83 19.59 -7.45
N THR A 62 4.52 20.66 -8.17
CA THR A 62 5.35 21.87 -8.26
C THR A 62 5.14 22.88 -7.11
N ASP A 63 4.03 22.75 -6.34
CA ASP A 63 3.71 23.65 -5.23
C ASP A 63 4.66 23.40 -4.03
N PRO A 64 5.47 24.42 -3.61
CA PRO A 64 6.43 24.22 -2.53
C PRO A 64 5.79 24.00 -1.16
N LEU A 65 4.55 24.48 -0.91
CA LEU A 65 3.84 24.23 0.34
C LEU A 65 3.34 22.77 0.39
N LEU A 66 2.80 22.26 -0.73
CA LEU A 66 2.45 20.85 -0.86
C LEU A 66 3.69 19.95 -0.68
N GLN A 67 4.80 20.29 -1.30
CA GLN A 67 6.05 19.51 -1.14
C GLN A 67 6.50 19.44 0.32
N LYS A 68 6.45 20.55 1.07
CA LYS A 68 6.77 20.56 2.51
C LYS A 68 5.82 19.68 3.33
N LEU A 69 4.52 19.65 2.99
CA LEU A 69 3.56 18.79 3.67
C LEU A 69 3.84 17.31 3.38
N ILE A 70 4.14 16.96 2.13
CA ILE A 70 4.51 15.58 1.74
C ILE A 70 5.79 15.16 2.47
N ASP A 71 6.84 15.99 2.51
CA ASP A 71 8.07 15.69 3.25
C ASP A 71 7.81 15.45 4.74
N SER A 72 6.98 16.30 5.35
CA SER A 72 6.60 16.14 6.76
C SER A 72 5.81 14.85 7.01
N ALA A 73 4.91 14.50 6.08
CA ALA A 73 4.17 13.25 6.14
C ALA A 73 5.10 12.02 6.02
N ILE A 74 6.01 12.01 5.05
CA ILE A 74 6.99 10.92 4.85
C ILE A 74 7.90 10.75 6.08
N ALA A 75 8.23 11.85 6.78
CA ALA A 75 9.08 11.82 7.95
C ALA A 75 8.36 11.33 9.22
N ARG A 76 7.05 11.61 9.38
CA ARG A 76 6.34 11.44 10.66
C ARG A 76 5.19 10.44 10.63
N ASN A 77 4.67 10.08 9.45
CA ASN A 77 3.50 9.22 9.35
C ASN A 77 3.73 7.87 10.04
N THR A 78 2.79 7.48 10.89
CA THR A 78 2.88 6.25 11.71
C THR A 78 2.77 4.98 10.86
N ASP A 79 1.94 4.97 9.82
CA ASP A 79 1.75 3.79 8.97
C ASP A 79 3.00 3.53 8.13
N LEU A 80 3.64 4.58 7.61
CA LEU A 80 4.90 4.46 6.88
C LEU A 80 6.04 4.01 7.81
N ASN A 81 6.10 4.53 9.02
CA ASN A 81 7.08 4.09 10.02
C ASN A 81 6.86 2.62 10.41
N SER A 82 5.60 2.18 10.56
CA SER A 82 5.27 0.77 10.78
C SER A 82 5.70 -0.12 9.61
N ALA A 83 5.54 0.35 8.37
CA ALA A 83 6.03 -0.37 7.20
C ALA A 83 7.57 -0.49 7.19
N ARG A 84 8.30 0.55 7.57
CA ARG A 84 9.77 0.52 7.73
C ARG A 84 10.22 -0.48 8.80
N ILE A 85 9.55 -0.49 9.94
CA ILE A 85 9.80 -1.48 11.01
C ILE A 85 9.56 -2.91 10.50
N ALA A 86 8.53 -3.13 9.69
CA ALA A 86 8.27 -4.44 9.08
C ALA A 86 9.40 -4.87 8.11
N VAL A 87 10.01 -3.93 7.38
CA VAL A 87 11.21 -4.21 6.57
C VAL A 87 12.37 -4.64 7.45
N GLU A 88 12.66 -3.94 8.56
CA GLU A 88 13.72 -4.31 9.50
C GLU A 88 13.48 -5.69 10.12
N GLN A 89 12.23 -6.02 10.48
CA GLN A 89 11.84 -7.35 10.96
C GLN A 89 12.10 -8.44 9.91
N SER A 90 11.79 -8.16 8.65
CA SER A 90 12.04 -9.09 7.55
C SER A 90 13.53 -9.28 7.27
N GLN A 91 14.34 -8.22 7.40
CA GLN A 91 15.80 -8.29 7.32
C GLN A 91 16.39 -9.16 8.44
N ALA A 92 15.89 -9.00 9.67
CA ALA A 92 16.30 -9.84 10.79
C ALA A 92 15.93 -11.31 10.55
N SER A 93 14.74 -11.59 10.02
CA SER A 93 14.28 -12.93 9.66
C SER A 93 15.14 -13.55 8.55
N LEU A 94 15.51 -12.78 7.53
CA LEU A 94 16.43 -13.23 6.49
C LEU A 94 17.82 -13.53 7.06
N LYS A 95 18.33 -12.68 7.98
CA LYS A 95 19.61 -12.93 8.66
C LYS A 95 19.56 -14.24 9.44
N ALA A 96 18.48 -14.50 10.17
CA ALA A 96 18.28 -15.77 10.88
C ALA A 96 18.24 -16.96 9.90
N ALA A 97 17.53 -16.84 8.77
CA ALA A 97 17.49 -17.88 7.74
C ALA A 97 18.87 -18.13 7.09
N LYS A 98 19.72 -17.11 6.94
CA LYS A 98 21.11 -17.25 6.49
C LYS A 98 21.97 -17.97 7.52
N LEU A 99 21.78 -17.72 8.81
CA LEU A 99 22.49 -18.40 9.90
C LEU A 99 22.05 -19.86 10.09
N GLY A 100 20.89 -20.25 9.56
CA GLY A 100 20.40 -21.64 9.58
C GLY A 100 21.30 -22.67 8.87
N TYR A 101 22.33 -22.20 8.13
CA TYR A 101 23.38 -23.09 7.59
C TYR A 101 24.50 -23.41 8.60
N LEU A 102 24.57 -22.70 9.70
CA LEU A 102 25.57 -22.87 10.72
C LEU A 102 25.09 -23.86 11.79
N PRO A 103 25.99 -24.55 12.49
CA PRO A 103 25.63 -25.37 13.63
C PRO A 103 25.03 -24.51 14.76
N SER A 104 24.00 -25.05 15.42
CA SER A 104 23.51 -24.49 16.69
C SER A 104 24.32 -25.04 17.85
N VAL A 105 24.61 -24.21 18.82
CA VAL A 105 25.32 -24.57 20.05
C VAL A 105 24.43 -24.25 21.23
N THR A 106 24.17 -25.28 22.07
CA THR A 106 23.30 -25.12 23.25
C THR A 106 24.01 -25.69 24.49
N PHE A 107 24.02 -24.88 25.56
CA PHE A 107 24.43 -25.33 26.87
C PHE A 107 23.19 -25.57 27.73
N ALA A 108 22.98 -26.82 28.15
CA ALA A 108 21.78 -27.26 28.87
C ALA A 108 22.13 -28.10 30.12
N PRO A 109 22.63 -27.43 31.18
CA PRO A 109 22.98 -28.08 32.40
C PRO A 109 21.77 -28.75 33.03
N SER A 110 21.95 -29.97 33.57
CA SER A 110 20.94 -30.72 34.28
C SER A 110 21.49 -31.36 35.55
N ALA A 111 20.70 -31.39 36.58
CA ALA A 111 20.96 -32.12 37.79
C ALA A 111 19.70 -32.84 38.24
N GLY A 112 19.84 -34.05 38.77
CA GLY A 112 18.70 -34.87 39.17
C GLY A 112 19.06 -35.85 40.24
N VAL A 113 18.04 -36.47 40.83
CA VAL A 113 18.16 -37.60 41.75
C VAL A 113 17.38 -38.76 41.13
N ASN A 114 18.09 -39.83 40.87
CA ASN A 114 17.48 -41.11 40.46
C ASN A 114 17.48 -42.05 41.65
N SER A 115 16.35 -42.61 42.01
CA SER A 115 16.24 -43.59 43.07
C SER A 115 15.93 -44.96 42.47
N PHE A 116 16.79 -45.92 42.71
CA PHE A 116 16.59 -47.31 42.31
C PHE A 116 16.30 -48.17 43.54
N LEU A 117 15.31 -49.05 43.42
CA LEU A 117 15.04 -50.07 44.44
C LEU A 117 16.03 -51.21 44.27
N ASN A 118 17.01 -51.28 45.14
CA ASN A 118 17.96 -52.40 45.16
C ASN A 118 17.90 -53.06 46.52
N GLU A 119 17.72 -54.40 46.53
CA GLU A 119 17.60 -55.25 47.73
C GLU A 119 16.63 -54.73 48.82
N GLY A 120 15.48 -54.08 48.40
CA GLY A 120 14.45 -53.56 49.29
C GLY A 120 14.72 -52.24 49.89
N SER A 121 15.79 -51.56 49.52
CA SER A 121 16.08 -50.16 49.90
C SER A 121 16.16 -49.22 48.70
N LEU A 122 15.62 -47.97 48.83
CA LEU A 122 15.78 -46.92 47.86
C LEU A 122 17.15 -46.32 47.98
N GLN A 123 17.96 -46.45 46.90
CA GLN A 123 19.29 -45.85 46.83
C GLN A 123 19.23 -44.60 45.96
N PRO A 124 19.26 -43.39 46.53
CA PRO A 124 19.28 -42.17 45.77
C PRO A 124 20.66 -41.95 45.11
N THR A 125 20.69 -41.83 43.81
CA THR A 125 21.90 -41.46 43.06
C THR A 125 21.76 -40.06 42.52
N TRP A 126 22.64 -39.18 42.93
CA TRP A 126 22.73 -37.84 42.40
C TRP A 126 23.42 -37.85 41.04
N THR A 127 22.77 -37.30 40.05
CA THR A 127 23.33 -37.16 38.72
C THR A 127 23.45 -35.67 38.36
N TYR A 128 24.50 -35.30 37.69
CA TYR A 128 24.65 -33.98 37.07
C TYR A 128 25.26 -34.14 35.70
N ASN A 129 24.92 -33.20 34.80
CA ASN A 129 25.43 -33.17 33.45
C ASN A 129 25.53 -31.71 33.00
N LEU A 130 26.69 -31.32 32.47
CA LEU A 130 27.00 -29.99 31.95
C LEU A 130 27.33 -30.12 30.47
N PRO A 131 26.34 -30.39 29.59
CA PRO A 131 26.58 -30.64 28.19
C PRO A 131 26.62 -29.36 27.38
N LEU A 132 27.61 -29.23 26.49
CA LEU A 132 27.58 -28.35 25.33
C LEU A 132 27.18 -29.21 24.13
N GLN A 133 25.98 -28.96 23.62
CA GLN A 133 25.43 -29.68 22.48
C GLN A 133 25.60 -28.88 21.21
N ILE A 134 26.13 -29.50 20.17
CA ILE A 134 26.29 -28.92 18.85
C ILE A 134 25.38 -29.70 17.90
N ASN A 135 24.45 -29.03 17.22
CA ASN A 135 23.58 -29.63 16.22
C ASN A 135 23.75 -28.92 14.89
N TRP A 136 24.01 -29.65 13.84
CA TRP A 136 24.20 -29.13 12.49
C TRP A 136 23.41 -29.95 11.48
N ASP A 137 22.42 -29.31 10.85
CA ASP A 137 21.64 -29.91 9.78
C ASP A 137 22.28 -29.60 8.42
N LEU A 138 22.71 -30.61 7.70
CA LEU A 138 23.31 -30.49 6.38
C LEU A 138 22.22 -30.28 5.31
N ASP A 139 22.28 -29.21 4.54
CA ASP A 139 21.27 -28.84 3.55
C ASP A 139 21.46 -29.54 2.18
N LEU A 140 21.48 -30.89 2.19
CA LEU A 140 21.66 -31.65 0.95
C LEU A 140 20.43 -31.65 0.03
N PHE A 141 19.24 -31.35 0.56
CA PHE A 141 17.98 -31.37 -0.19
C PHE A 141 17.29 -30.02 -0.18
N ALA A 142 18.05 -28.94 -0.05
CA ALA A 142 17.62 -27.54 -0.20
C ALA A 142 16.50 -27.12 0.77
N VAL A 143 16.41 -27.68 1.98
CA VAL A 143 15.44 -27.24 3.00
C VAL A 143 15.81 -25.81 3.45
N ASN A 144 17.04 -25.61 3.94
CA ASN A 144 17.53 -24.30 4.39
C ASN A 144 17.66 -23.32 3.22
N THR A 145 18.06 -23.83 2.04
CA THR A 145 18.13 -23.03 0.80
C THR A 145 16.76 -22.45 0.43
N ASN A 146 15.69 -23.25 0.48
CA ASN A 146 14.35 -22.76 0.17
C ASN A 146 13.80 -21.87 1.30
N GLN A 147 14.11 -22.12 2.56
CA GLN A 147 13.78 -21.21 3.67
C GLN A 147 14.44 -19.85 3.52
N LYS A 148 15.74 -19.81 3.18
CA LYS A 148 16.44 -18.55 2.90
C LYS A 148 15.83 -17.82 1.71
N ARG A 149 15.52 -18.51 0.60
CA ARG A 149 14.89 -17.92 -0.58
C ARG A 149 13.49 -17.38 -0.27
N LYS A 150 12.71 -18.14 0.52
CA LYS A 150 11.43 -17.71 1.05
C LYS A 150 11.57 -16.42 1.87
N ALA A 151 12.50 -16.37 2.83
CA ALA A 151 12.75 -15.18 3.64
C ALA A 151 13.21 -13.99 2.80
N GLN A 152 13.97 -14.22 1.73
CA GLN A 152 14.36 -13.18 0.77
C GLN A 152 13.15 -12.64 -0.01
N ALA A 153 12.25 -13.50 -0.46
CA ALA A 153 11.00 -13.09 -1.14
C ALA A 153 10.10 -12.28 -0.19
N VAL A 154 9.99 -12.68 1.08
CA VAL A 154 9.25 -11.92 2.11
C VAL A 154 9.87 -10.54 2.33
N LEU A 155 11.20 -10.41 2.34
CA LEU A 155 11.87 -9.11 2.45
C LEU A 155 11.50 -8.22 1.25
N TRP A 156 11.66 -8.69 0.02
CA TRP A 156 11.30 -7.92 -1.18
C TRP A 156 9.82 -7.54 -1.21
N GLN A 157 8.94 -8.45 -0.79
CA GLN A 157 7.52 -8.17 -0.63
C GLN A 157 7.27 -7.02 0.36
N THR A 158 8.00 -7.01 1.49
CA THR A 158 7.82 -6.01 2.54
C THR A 158 8.38 -4.66 2.10
N GLU A 159 9.52 -4.63 1.39
CA GLU A 159 10.08 -3.43 0.77
C GLU A 159 9.12 -2.83 -0.27
N ALA A 160 8.52 -3.67 -1.11
CA ALA A 160 7.50 -3.22 -2.07
C ALA A 160 6.23 -2.68 -1.36
N ARG A 161 5.81 -3.28 -0.23
CA ARG A 161 4.70 -2.77 0.59
C ARG A 161 5.00 -1.41 1.20
N GLU A 162 6.22 -1.15 1.65
CA GLU A 162 6.63 0.18 2.12
C GLU A 162 6.44 1.22 1.01
N GLN A 163 6.82 0.88 -0.23
CA GLN A 163 6.63 1.75 -1.39
C GLN A 163 5.13 2.00 -1.70
N VAL A 164 4.27 0.98 -1.58
CA VAL A 164 2.80 1.15 -1.70
C VAL A 164 2.29 2.12 -0.65
N VAL A 165 2.68 1.96 0.62
CA VAL A 165 2.26 2.85 1.71
C VAL A 165 2.74 4.28 1.46
N LYS A 166 3.98 4.47 1.01
CA LYS A 166 4.56 5.78 0.67
C LYS A 166 3.78 6.45 -0.47
N ALA A 167 3.51 5.74 -1.58
CA ALA A 167 2.77 6.26 -2.72
C ALA A 167 1.34 6.68 -2.33
N ASN A 168 0.65 5.85 -1.55
CA ASN A 168 -0.69 6.15 -1.04
C ASN A 168 -0.68 7.36 -0.09
N LEU A 169 0.34 7.51 0.75
CA LEU A 169 0.50 8.66 1.64
C LEU A 169 0.68 9.95 0.83
N VAL A 170 1.58 9.95 -0.17
CA VAL A 170 1.80 11.08 -1.08
C VAL A 170 0.49 11.47 -1.78
N SER A 171 -0.23 10.49 -2.34
CA SER A 171 -1.53 10.71 -2.98
C SER A 171 -2.56 11.31 -2.02
N SER A 172 -2.67 10.75 -0.81
CA SER A 172 -3.65 11.20 0.18
C SER A 172 -3.38 12.63 0.62
N VAL A 173 -2.13 13.00 0.87
CA VAL A 173 -1.75 14.38 1.23
C VAL A 173 -2.08 15.34 0.09
N ALA A 174 -1.71 14.98 -1.14
CA ALA A 174 -1.96 15.82 -2.32
C ALA A 174 -3.46 16.02 -2.57
N GLN A 175 -4.28 14.97 -2.50
CA GLN A 175 -5.73 15.05 -2.68
C GLN A 175 -6.40 15.91 -1.59
N GLN A 176 -5.99 15.76 -0.32
CA GLN A 176 -6.52 16.61 0.76
C GLN A 176 -6.09 18.06 0.61
N TYR A 177 -4.88 18.32 0.12
CA TYR A 177 -4.41 19.68 -0.17
C TYR A 177 -5.23 20.34 -1.28
N CYS A 178 -5.46 19.66 -2.41
CA CYS A 178 -6.33 20.13 -3.47
C CYS A 178 -7.78 20.34 -2.99
N MET A 179 -8.29 19.51 -2.07
CA MET A 179 -9.60 19.70 -1.45
C MET A 179 -9.64 20.99 -0.61
N LEU A 180 -8.58 21.34 0.12
CA LEU A 180 -8.51 22.61 0.85
C LEU A 180 -8.56 23.80 -0.10
N GLN A 181 -7.81 23.74 -1.20
CA GLN A 181 -7.83 24.81 -2.22
C GLN A 181 -9.23 24.97 -2.83
N LEU A 182 -9.93 23.86 -3.14
CA LEU A 182 -11.32 23.90 -3.58
C LEU A 182 -12.22 24.60 -2.56
N LEU A 183 -12.12 24.21 -1.29
CA LEU A 183 -12.96 24.75 -0.23
C LEU A 183 -12.69 26.25 0.01
N ASP A 184 -11.44 26.70 -0.10
CA ASP A 184 -11.10 28.11 -0.04
C ASP A 184 -11.71 28.88 -1.21
N ARG A 185 -11.68 28.32 -2.42
CA ARG A 185 -12.32 28.95 -3.58
C ARG A 185 -13.84 29.03 -3.42
N GLN A 186 -14.46 27.97 -2.92
CA GLN A 186 -15.90 27.97 -2.60
C GLN A 186 -16.23 29.02 -1.53
N LEU A 187 -15.39 29.14 -0.50
CA LEU A 187 -15.57 30.14 0.55
C LEU A 187 -15.44 31.55 0.01
N GLU A 188 -14.48 31.82 -0.87
CA GLU A 188 -14.28 33.12 -1.53
C GLU A 188 -15.53 33.51 -2.34
N ILE A 189 -16.04 32.62 -3.18
CA ILE A 189 -17.26 32.79 -3.97
C ILE A 189 -18.45 33.10 -3.06
N LEU A 190 -18.63 32.33 -2.00
CA LEU A 190 -19.73 32.50 -1.05
C LEU A 190 -19.64 33.79 -0.27
N LEU A 191 -18.46 34.23 0.16
CA LEU A 191 -18.26 35.51 0.87
C LEU A 191 -18.50 36.72 -0.04
N PHE A 192 -18.09 36.60 -1.30
CA PHE A 192 -18.42 37.65 -2.30
C PHE A 192 -19.93 37.72 -2.51
N THR A 193 -20.60 36.57 -2.68
CA THR A 193 -22.06 36.50 -2.84
C THR A 193 -22.78 37.00 -1.58
N ASP A 194 -22.29 36.68 -0.39
CA ASP A 194 -22.83 37.18 0.88
C ASP A 194 -22.86 38.70 0.95
N SER A 195 -21.78 39.38 0.53
CA SER A 195 -21.71 40.85 0.50
C SER A 195 -22.69 41.46 -0.49
N LEU A 196 -22.83 40.86 -1.68
CA LEU A 196 -23.78 41.34 -2.70
C LEU A 196 -25.23 41.15 -2.24
N TRP A 197 -25.54 40.00 -1.66
CA TRP A 197 -26.90 39.72 -1.23
C TRP A 197 -27.31 40.51 0.01
N ASN A 198 -26.39 40.83 0.90
CA ASN A 198 -26.66 41.76 2.00
C ASN A 198 -27.05 43.14 1.48
N LEU A 199 -26.31 43.71 0.51
CA LEU A 199 -26.60 45.00 -0.10
C LEU A 199 -27.98 44.97 -0.81
N SER A 200 -28.25 43.88 -1.55
CA SER A 200 -29.54 43.71 -2.25
C SER A 200 -30.71 43.61 -1.26
N LEU A 201 -30.55 42.91 -0.13
CA LEU A 201 -31.55 42.79 0.92
C LEU A 201 -31.85 44.16 1.57
N GLU A 202 -30.83 44.94 1.89
CA GLU A 202 -30.97 46.29 2.44
C GLU A 202 -31.72 47.21 1.45
N THR A 203 -31.37 47.15 0.17
CA THR A 203 -32.04 47.87 -0.88
C THR A 203 -33.52 47.47 -0.97
N GLN A 204 -33.82 46.19 -0.95
CA GLN A 204 -35.17 45.66 -1.05
C GLN A 204 -36.04 46.03 0.18
N ARG A 205 -35.44 46.04 1.39
CA ARG A 205 -36.09 46.54 2.61
C ARG A 205 -36.43 48.00 2.53
N SER A 206 -35.51 48.84 2.05
CA SER A 206 -35.75 50.28 1.85
C SER A 206 -36.88 50.53 0.83
N LEU A 207 -36.92 49.79 -0.27
CA LEU A 207 -38.02 49.85 -1.24
C LEU A 207 -39.38 49.46 -0.63
N TRP A 208 -39.43 48.45 0.18
CA TRP A 208 -40.62 48.00 0.89
C TRP A 208 -41.10 49.05 1.90
N GLU A 209 -40.21 49.60 2.70
CA GLU A 209 -40.52 50.69 3.66
C GLU A 209 -41.10 51.92 2.97
N ASN A 210 -40.64 52.21 1.75
CA ASN A 210 -41.17 53.29 0.93
C ASN A 210 -42.39 52.92 0.05
N GLY A 211 -42.98 51.72 0.29
CA GLY A 211 -44.19 51.26 -0.44
C GLY A 211 -43.97 50.90 -1.91
N LYS A 212 -42.69 50.71 -2.33
CA LYS A 212 -42.30 50.39 -3.72
C LYS A 212 -42.03 48.92 -3.96
N ALA A 213 -42.05 48.06 -2.91
CA ALA A 213 -41.86 46.63 -2.99
C ALA A 213 -42.86 45.92 -2.07
N TYR A 214 -43.05 44.58 -2.29
CA TYR A 214 -43.88 43.73 -1.45
C TYR A 214 -43.02 43.04 -0.37
N SER A 215 -43.58 42.82 0.83
CA SER A 215 -42.94 42.10 1.90
C SER A 215 -42.49 40.68 1.51
N THR A 216 -43.22 40.04 0.59
CA THR A 216 -42.90 38.72 0.04
C THR A 216 -41.55 38.71 -0.68
N ALA A 217 -41.19 39.80 -1.40
CA ALA A 217 -39.90 39.93 -2.07
C ALA A 217 -38.75 40.08 -1.06
N VAL A 218 -38.97 40.85 0.02
CA VAL A 218 -37.99 40.95 1.14
C VAL A 218 -37.76 39.59 1.80
N ASN A 219 -38.85 38.85 2.10
CA ASN A 219 -38.74 37.53 2.73
C ASN A 219 -38.03 36.52 1.85
N GLN A 220 -38.26 36.51 0.54
CA GLN A 220 -37.55 35.63 -0.42
C GLN A 220 -36.06 35.95 -0.43
N MET A 221 -35.70 37.22 -0.49
CA MET A 221 -34.30 37.68 -0.44
C MET A 221 -33.62 37.29 0.85
N GLU A 222 -34.29 37.50 1.99
CA GLU A 222 -33.76 37.13 3.28
C GLU A 222 -33.52 35.62 3.38
N ASN A 223 -34.44 34.79 2.87
CA ASN A 223 -34.27 33.37 2.79
C ASN A 223 -33.00 32.97 1.96
N SER A 224 -32.84 33.53 0.76
CA SER A 224 -31.68 33.27 -0.10
C SER A 224 -30.37 33.73 0.57
N TYR A 225 -30.38 34.90 1.20
CA TYR A 225 -29.24 35.39 1.99
C TYR A 225 -28.87 34.46 3.14
N LEU A 226 -29.85 33.98 3.92
CA LEU A 226 -29.65 33.04 5.01
C LEU A 226 -29.11 31.68 4.50
N ASN A 227 -29.53 31.24 3.31
CA ASN A 227 -29.01 30.05 2.66
C ASN A 227 -27.49 30.18 2.37
N VAL A 228 -27.05 31.33 1.89
CA VAL A 228 -25.59 31.58 1.69
C VAL A 228 -24.86 31.59 3.02
N LYS A 229 -25.42 32.20 4.06
CA LYS A 229 -24.83 32.19 5.42
C LYS A 229 -24.63 30.77 5.95
N THR A 230 -25.62 29.87 5.76
CA THR A 230 -25.51 28.48 6.18
C THR A 230 -24.43 27.73 5.40
N GLN A 231 -24.34 27.96 4.07
CA GLN A 231 -23.30 27.38 3.22
C GLN A 231 -21.88 27.84 3.66
N ILE A 232 -21.70 29.11 4.01
CA ILE A 232 -20.43 29.62 4.54
C ILE A 232 -20.01 28.86 5.83
N VAL A 233 -20.97 28.65 6.75
CA VAL A 233 -20.70 27.89 7.98
C VAL A 233 -20.31 26.46 7.67
N ASP A 234 -20.99 25.80 6.73
CA ASP A 234 -20.70 24.44 6.31
C ASP A 234 -19.33 24.31 5.65
N VAL A 235 -18.96 25.23 4.75
CA VAL A 235 -17.64 25.22 4.09
C VAL A 235 -16.53 25.42 5.13
N ARG A 236 -16.69 26.36 6.07
CA ARG A 236 -15.72 26.56 7.16
C ARG A 236 -15.55 25.30 8.03
N ARG A 237 -16.64 24.59 8.32
CA ARG A 237 -16.59 23.32 9.03
C ARG A 237 -15.83 22.25 8.21
N ARG A 238 -16.09 22.18 6.89
CA ARG A 238 -15.41 21.25 5.98
C ARG A 238 -13.91 21.54 5.89
N ILE A 239 -13.50 22.82 5.82
CA ILE A 239 -12.08 23.22 5.85
C ILE A 239 -11.39 22.65 7.09
N ARG A 240 -11.97 22.88 8.30
CA ARG A 240 -11.42 22.29 9.54
C ARG A 240 -11.33 20.77 9.49
N GLY A 241 -12.33 20.10 8.91
CA GLY A 241 -12.33 18.65 8.75
C GLY A 241 -11.18 18.15 7.90
N VAL A 242 -10.89 18.83 6.79
CA VAL A 242 -9.79 18.50 5.89
C VAL A 242 -8.43 18.85 6.50
N GLU A 243 -8.30 20.00 7.19
CA GLU A 243 -7.09 20.35 7.96
C GLU A 243 -6.78 19.27 9.01
N ASN A 244 -7.78 18.80 9.76
CA ASN A 244 -7.62 17.71 10.72
C ASN A 244 -7.21 16.39 10.03
N ALA A 245 -7.74 16.10 8.85
CA ALA A 245 -7.33 14.91 8.07
C ALA A 245 -5.86 14.98 7.65
N ILE A 246 -5.39 16.15 7.19
CA ILE A 246 -3.96 16.36 6.90
C ILE A 246 -3.13 16.24 8.17
N CYS A 247 -3.51 16.88 9.28
CA CYS A 247 -2.80 16.77 10.55
C CYS A 247 -2.66 15.32 11.01
N LYS A 248 -3.70 14.48 10.79
CA LYS A 248 -3.64 13.04 11.06
C LYS A 248 -2.61 12.34 10.18
N LEU A 249 -2.54 12.65 8.88
CA LEU A 249 -1.55 12.08 7.97
C LEU A 249 -0.11 12.48 8.36
N LEU A 250 0.05 13.69 8.89
CA LEU A 250 1.33 14.20 9.37
C LEU A 250 1.69 13.75 10.81
N ALA A 251 0.78 13.06 11.50
CA ALA A 251 0.90 12.70 12.91
C ALA A 251 1.20 13.90 13.82
N ILE A 252 0.49 15.01 13.60
CA ILE A 252 0.58 16.24 14.39
C ILE A 252 -0.78 16.60 15.02
N THR A 253 -0.75 17.46 16.03
CA THR A 253 -1.97 18.00 16.64
C THR A 253 -2.75 18.89 15.66
N PRO A 254 -4.10 18.97 15.78
CA PRO A 254 -4.91 19.82 14.92
C PRO A 254 -4.43 21.27 14.90
N GLN A 255 -4.18 21.78 13.71
CA GLN A 255 -3.74 23.17 13.48
C GLN A 255 -4.15 23.64 12.09
N HIS A 256 -4.01 24.93 11.84
CA HIS A 256 -4.17 25.49 10.50
C HIS A 256 -3.07 24.98 9.56
N ILE A 257 -3.44 24.71 8.30
CA ILE A 257 -2.52 24.25 7.26
C ILE A 257 -2.34 25.36 6.23
N ASP A 258 -1.10 25.86 6.11
CA ASP A 258 -0.73 26.84 5.10
C ASP A 258 -0.84 26.22 3.70
N ARG A 259 -1.42 26.98 2.78
CA ARG A 259 -1.63 26.59 1.39
C ARG A 259 -1.54 27.76 0.45
N SER A 260 -1.14 27.48 -0.78
CA SER A 260 -1.17 28.48 -1.85
C SER A 260 -2.62 28.75 -2.28
N SER A 261 -2.85 29.95 -2.79
CA SER A 261 -4.11 30.26 -3.48
C SER A 261 -4.31 29.27 -4.63
N TRP A 262 -5.58 29.05 -4.98
CA TRP A 262 -5.96 28.16 -6.07
C TRP A 262 -5.18 28.48 -7.35
N ASN A 263 -4.18 27.69 -7.65
CA ASN A 263 -3.57 27.65 -8.97
C ASN A 263 -4.21 26.49 -9.70
N SER A 264 -4.99 26.78 -10.73
CA SER A 264 -5.53 25.74 -11.59
C SER A 264 -4.38 24.83 -12.02
N TYR A 265 -4.41 23.58 -11.57
CA TYR A 265 -3.65 22.54 -12.25
C TYR A 265 -4.24 22.48 -13.66
N GLU A 266 -3.58 23.08 -14.60
CA GLU A 266 -3.95 22.89 -15.99
C GLU A 266 -3.68 21.40 -16.30
N LEU A 267 -4.76 20.67 -16.56
CA LEU A 267 -4.65 19.29 -17.03
C LEU A 267 -3.78 19.31 -18.29
N PRO A 268 -2.68 18.56 -18.34
CA PRO A 268 -1.80 18.53 -19.51
C PRO A 268 -2.62 18.23 -20.76
N GLN A 269 -2.38 18.96 -21.83
CA GLN A 269 -3.12 18.75 -23.10
C GLN A 269 -2.97 17.34 -23.64
N ARG A 270 -1.82 16.69 -23.37
CA ARG A 270 -1.57 15.28 -23.66
C ARG A 270 -1.07 14.58 -22.42
N ILE A 271 -1.77 13.51 -22.03
CA ILE A 271 -1.40 12.64 -20.93
C ILE A 271 -0.75 11.41 -21.54
N SER A 272 0.51 11.14 -21.16
CA SER A 272 1.23 9.93 -21.58
C SER A 272 1.15 8.88 -20.47
N ILE A 273 0.54 7.73 -20.77
CA ILE A 273 0.39 6.60 -19.82
C ILE A 273 1.49 5.54 -19.95
N GLY A 274 2.38 5.67 -20.94
CA GLY A 274 3.41 4.68 -21.20
C GLY A 274 2.87 3.37 -21.82
N VAL A 275 3.73 2.37 -21.90
CA VAL A 275 3.36 1.04 -22.44
C VAL A 275 2.96 0.08 -21.32
N PRO A 276 2.05 -0.90 -21.56
CA PRO A 276 1.56 -1.83 -20.54
C PRO A 276 2.65 -2.60 -19.79
N ALA A 277 3.75 -2.95 -20.45
CA ALA A 277 4.87 -3.64 -19.80
C ALA A 277 5.53 -2.84 -18.67
N GLN A 278 5.46 -1.51 -18.69
CA GLN A 278 6.00 -0.65 -17.65
C GLN A 278 5.22 -0.74 -16.34
N LEU A 279 3.93 -1.13 -16.37
CA LEU A 279 3.15 -1.37 -15.14
C LEU A 279 3.84 -2.39 -14.23
N LEU A 280 4.33 -3.49 -14.80
CA LEU A 280 4.95 -4.57 -14.02
C LEU A 280 6.19 -4.12 -13.26
N SER A 281 6.97 -3.19 -13.85
CA SER A 281 8.20 -2.70 -13.25
C SER A 281 7.99 -1.51 -12.32
N ASN A 282 6.99 -0.67 -12.59
CA ASN A 282 6.81 0.60 -11.88
C ASN A 282 5.85 0.51 -10.70
N ARG A 283 4.88 -0.43 -10.73
CA ARG A 283 3.87 -0.54 -9.67
C ARG A 283 4.33 -1.43 -8.52
N PRO A 284 4.47 -0.84 -7.31
CA PRO A 284 4.91 -1.63 -6.15
C PRO A 284 3.88 -2.67 -5.69
N ASP A 285 2.57 -2.46 -5.89
CA ASP A 285 1.53 -3.44 -5.53
C ASP A 285 1.59 -4.71 -6.39
N ILE A 286 1.96 -4.60 -7.68
CA ILE A 286 2.23 -5.76 -8.54
C ILE A 286 3.48 -6.50 -8.05
N GLN A 287 4.53 -5.77 -7.63
CA GLN A 287 5.73 -6.37 -7.05
C GLN A 287 5.41 -7.10 -5.74
N VAL A 288 4.55 -6.55 -4.89
CA VAL A 288 4.05 -7.26 -3.69
C VAL A 288 3.39 -8.58 -4.06
N ALA A 289 2.54 -8.60 -5.09
CA ALA A 289 1.86 -9.82 -5.52
C ALA A 289 2.82 -10.85 -6.16
N ASP A 290 3.81 -10.40 -6.94
CA ASP A 290 4.85 -11.27 -7.53
C ASP A 290 5.72 -11.92 -6.46
N HIS A 291 6.20 -11.14 -5.47
CA HIS A 291 7.00 -11.68 -4.37
C HIS A 291 6.18 -12.55 -3.40
N ALA A 292 4.86 -12.34 -3.27
CA ALA A 292 3.98 -13.26 -2.55
C ALA A 292 3.87 -14.62 -3.27
N LEU A 293 3.80 -14.60 -4.59
CA LEU A 293 3.83 -15.82 -5.41
C LEU A 293 5.20 -16.51 -5.33
N GLU A 294 6.29 -15.76 -5.33
CA GLU A 294 7.65 -16.25 -5.11
C GLU A 294 7.80 -16.92 -3.75
N GLU A 295 7.28 -16.31 -2.69
CA GLU A 295 7.24 -16.91 -1.34
C GLU A 295 6.51 -18.25 -1.34
N ALA A 296 5.30 -18.31 -1.93
CA ALA A 296 4.49 -19.51 -2.03
C ALA A 296 5.17 -20.59 -2.86
N PHE A 297 5.89 -20.22 -3.92
CA PHE A 297 6.72 -21.13 -4.71
C PHE A 297 7.81 -21.77 -3.86
N TYR A 298 8.61 -21.00 -3.11
CA TYR A 298 9.66 -21.56 -2.26
C TYR A 298 9.10 -22.37 -1.09
N ASN A 299 7.92 -21.99 -0.57
CA ASN A 299 7.21 -22.81 0.42
C ASN A 299 6.82 -24.19 -0.15
N THR A 300 6.37 -24.24 -1.40
CA THR A 300 6.10 -25.51 -2.13
C THR A 300 7.37 -26.33 -2.33
N GLN A 301 8.51 -25.68 -2.66
CA GLN A 301 9.79 -26.38 -2.78
C GLN A 301 10.26 -26.95 -1.42
N ALA A 302 10.11 -26.19 -0.34
CA ALA A 302 10.42 -26.67 1.01
C ALA A 302 9.54 -27.86 1.41
N ALA A 303 8.22 -27.82 1.10
CA ALA A 303 7.32 -28.94 1.33
C ALA A 303 7.69 -30.19 0.51
N ARG A 304 8.23 -30.03 -0.71
CA ARG A 304 8.81 -31.15 -1.49
C ARG A 304 10.09 -31.68 -0.86
N ALA A 305 10.96 -30.79 -0.40
CA ALA A 305 12.23 -31.14 0.25
C ALA A 305 12.01 -32.00 1.51
N ALA A 306 10.89 -31.81 2.22
CA ALA A 306 10.54 -32.56 3.41
C ALA A 306 10.30 -34.07 3.17
N PHE A 307 10.18 -34.52 1.92
CA PHE A 307 10.08 -35.94 1.56
C PHE A 307 11.45 -36.65 1.46
N TYR A 308 12.52 -35.89 1.44
CA TYR A 308 13.88 -36.42 1.30
C TYR A 308 14.52 -36.66 2.67
N PRO A 309 15.58 -37.51 2.73
CA PRO A 309 16.31 -37.76 3.96
C PRO A 309 16.92 -36.46 4.53
N LYS A 310 16.88 -36.35 5.86
CA LYS A 310 17.58 -35.29 6.59
C LYS A 310 18.86 -35.84 7.19
N ILE A 311 19.97 -35.17 6.96
CA ILE A 311 21.26 -35.52 7.58
C ILE A 311 21.57 -34.48 8.64
N SER A 312 21.75 -34.92 9.88
CA SER A 312 22.16 -34.09 10.99
C SER A 312 23.43 -34.61 11.65
N LEU A 313 24.34 -33.69 11.94
CA LEU A 313 25.51 -33.97 12.75
C LEU A 313 25.29 -33.42 14.15
N GLN A 314 25.51 -34.29 15.14
CA GLN A 314 25.34 -33.94 16.54
C GLN A 314 26.70 -34.18 17.26
N GLY A 315 27.12 -33.18 18.01
CA GLY A 315 28.27 -33.24 18.89
C GLY A 315 27.84 -32.94 20.32
N LEU A 316 28.44 -33.64 21.27
CA LEU A 316 28.27 -33.39 22.69
C LEU A 316 29.66 -33.32 23.34
N LEU A 317 29.95 -32.22 23.97
CA LEU A 317 31.10 -32.02 24.83
C LEU A 317 30.54 -31.65 26.21
N GLY A 318 30.87 -32.43 27.24
CA GLY A 318 30.31 -32.16 28.54
C GLY A 318 31.10 -32.77 29.68
N TRP A 319 30.75 -32.37 30.89
CA TRP A 319 31.22 -32.93 32.12
C TRP A 319 30.03 -33.44 32.92
N GLY A 320 30.09 -34.74 33.40
CA GLY A 320 28.96 -35.26 34.15
C GLY A 320 29.20 -36.67 34.72
N ASN A 321 28.32 -37.08 35.63
CA ASN A 321 28.25 -38.40 36.21
C ASN A 321 26.93 -39.13 35.87
N ASN A 322 26.28 -38.77 34.76
CA ASN A 322 24.92 -39.17 34.42
C ASN A 322 24.79 -40.71 34.07
N SER A 323 25.88 -41.41 33.87
CA SER A 323 25.84 -42.83 33.51
C SER A 323 25.70 -43.82 34.68
N GLY A 324 25.69 -43.33 35.91
CA GLY A 324 25.68 -44.17 37.11
C GLY A 324 26.94 -45.00 37.33
N MET A 325 27.79 -45.11 36.31
CA MET A 325 29.04 -45.83 36.34
C MET A 325 30.27 -45.00 36.64
N ILE A 326 30.12 -43.62 36.56
CA ILE A 326 31.19 -42.68 36.75
C ILE A 326 31.08 -42.06 38.14
N PRO A 327 31.99 -42.33 39.08
CA PRO A 327 31.94 -41.72 40.40
C PRO A 327 32.17 -40.20 40.36
N ASN A 328 31.65 -39.52 41.37
CA ASN A 328 31.94 -38.11 41.59
C ASN A 328 33.45 -37.92 41.78
N PRO A 329 34.17 -37.01 41.08
CA PRO A 329 33.65 -35.78 40.46
C PRO A 329 33.16 -35.88 38.99
N GLY A 330 32.92 -37.06 38.43
CA GLY A 330 32.50 -37.22 37.05
C GLY A 330 33.63 -37.24 36.01
N ALA A 331 33.29 -37.22 34.73
CA ALA A 331 34.27 -37.28 33.64
C ALA A 331 33.86 -36.40 32.44
N LEU A 332 34.86 -36.11 31.62
CA LEU A 332 34.66 -35.46 30.34
C LEU A 332 33.93 -36.43 29.38
N LEU A 333 32.79 -36.01 28.84
CA LEU A 333 32.00 -36.72 27.85
C LEU A 333 32.21 -36.11 26.49
N LEU A 334 32.60 -36.93 25.53
CA LEU A 334 32.77 -36.56 24.13
C LEU A 334 31.97 -37.52 23.28
N ASN A 335 30.99 -37.02 22.53
CA ASN A 335 30.20 -37.84 21.62
C ASN A 335 30.02 -37.10 20.30
N ALA A 336 30.15 -37.80 19.18
CA ALA A 336 29.87 -37.30 17.85
C ALA A 336 29.00 -38.32 17.12
N LEU A 337 27.86 -37.88 16.63
CA LEU A 337 26.88 -38.73 15.95
C LEU A 337 26.46 -38.09 14.62
N ALA A 338 26.53 -38.85 13.54
CA ALA A 338 25.91 -38.51 12.27
C ALA A 338 24.63 -39.34 12.13
N SER A 339 23.51 -38.69 11.92
CA SER A 339 22.22 -39.34 11.75
C SER A 339 21.60 -39.02 10.39
N LEU A 340 21.02 -40.07 9.76
CA LEU A 340 20.21 -39.95 8.56
C LEU A 340 18.78 -40.33 8.94
N THR A 341 17.87 -39.36 8.82
CA THR A 341 16.45 -39.58 9.15
C THR A 341 15.62 -39.47 7.90
N GLN A 342 14.90 -40.54 7.53
CA GLN A 342 13.95 -40.56 6.40
C GLN A 342 12.56 -40.88 6.94
N PRO A 343 11.59 -39.97 6.78
CA PRO A 343 10.20 -40.28 7.14
C PRO A 343 9.61 -41.30 6.14
N ILE A 344 9.28 -42.52 6.63
CA ILE A 344 8.63 -43.56 5.82
C ILE A 344 7.11 -43.40 5.88
N PHE A 345 6.57 -43.18 7.08
CA PHE A 345 5.15 -42.95 7.30
C PHE A 345 4.95 -41.83 8.31
N ALA A 346 4.40 -40.70 7.83
CA ALA A 346 4.15 -39.48 8.61
C ALA A 346 2.65 -39.21 8.76
N GLN A 347 1.81 -40.21 8.84
CA GLN A 347 0.35 -40.08 9.04
C GLN A 347 -0.34 -39.15 8.03
N GLY A 348 0.14 -39.12 6.80
CA GLY A 348 -0.38 -38.25 5.74
C GLY A 348 0.05 -36.76 5.80
N LYS A 349 0.72 -36.33 6.88
CA LYS A 349 1.08 -34.91 7.09
C LYS A 349 1.92 -34.31 5.95
N LEU A 350 2.93 -35.05 5.45
CA LEU A 350 3.77 -34.56 4.36
C LEU A 350 3.00 -34.39 3.05
N ARG A 351 2.08 -35.33 2.73
CA ARG A 351 1.23 -35.22 1.54
C ARG A 351 0.25 -34.07 1.66
N ALA A 352 -0.38 -33.90 2.84
CA ALA A 352 -1.28 -32.80 3.12
C ALA A 352 -0.56 -31.44 2.99
N ASN A 353 0.60 -31.27 3.62
CA ASN A 353 1.40 -30.04 3.54
C ASN A 353 1.80 -29.71 2.09
N LEU A 354 2.24 -30.69 1.31
CA LEU A 354 2.57 -30.46 -0.09
C LEU A 354 1.34 -30.07 -0.91
N LYS A 355 0.19 -30.70 -0.68
CA LYS A 355 -1.07 -30.35 -1.35
C LYS A 355 -1.51 -28.93 -1.00
N ILE A 356 -1.49 -28.57 0.29
CA ILE A 356 -1.81 -27.23 0.78
C ILE A 356 -0.88 -26.19 0.15
N SER A 357 0.45 -26.44 0.17
CA SER A 357 1.42 -25.50 -0.41
C SER A 357 1.20 -25.28 -1.91
N LYS A 358 0.86 -26.34 -2.68
CA LYS A 358 0.54 -26.21 -4.10
C LYS A 358 -0.72 -25.39 -4.33
N LEU A 359 -1.79 -25.63 -3.57
CA LEU A 359 -3.04 -24.87 -3.67
C LEU A 359 -2.83 -23.40 -3.26
N THR A 360 -2.00 -23.14 -2.23
CA THR A 360 -1.62 -21.77 -1.87
C THR A 360 -0.84 -21.10 -2.99
N GLN A 361 0.08 -21.79 -3.65
CA GLN A 361 0.82 -21.25 -4.79
C GLN A 361 -0.11 -20.92 -5.96
N GLU A 362 -1.09 -21.77 -6.25
CA GLU A 362 -2.11 -21.55 -7.27
C GLU A 362 -2.99 -20.34 -6.94
N ASP A 363 -3.45 -20.19 -5.69
CA ASP A 363 -4.20 -19.05 -5.19
C ASP A 363 -3.40 -17.74 -5.35
N MET A 364 -2.10 -17.75 -4.99
CA MET A 364 -1.24 -16.58 -5.18
C MET A 364 -1.03 -16.23 -6.65
N ALA A 365 -0.97 -17.22 -7.54
CA ALA A 365 -0.89 -16.98 -8.98
C ALA A 365 -2.17 -16.30 -9.50
N GLN A 366 -3.35 -16.73 -9.07
CA GLN A 366 -4.62 -16.09 -9.42
C GLN A 366 -4.69 -14.65 -8.88
N LYS A 367 -4.26 -14.44 -7.64
CA LYS A 367 -4.20 -13.09 -7.02
C LYS A 367 -3.24 -12.17 -7.77
N TYR A 368 -2.10 -12.67 -8.22
CA TYR A 368 -1.18 -11.91 -9.06
C TYR A 368 -1.87 -11.45 -10.35
N VAL A 369 -2.50 -12.37 -11.09
CA VAL A 369 -3.22 -12.03 -12.33
C VAL A 369 -4.33 -11.00 -12.05
N GLN A 370 -5.11 -11.18 -10.98
CA GLN A 370 -6.15 -10.24 -10.61
C GLN A 370 -5.59 -8.85 -10.26
N THR A 371 -4.45 -8.78 -9.57
CA THR A 371 -3.78 -7.51 -9.26
C THR A 371 -3.36 -6.77 -10.53
N VAL A 372 -2.82 -7.50 -11.51
CA VAL A 372 -2.44 -6.92 -12.81
C VAL A 372 -3.66 -6.40 -13.57
N ILE A 373 -4.77 -7.15 -13.59
CA ILE A 373 -6.04 -6.71 -14.21
C ILE A 373 -6.58 -5.45 -13.50
N ASN A 374 -6.60 -5.45 -12.17
CA ASN A 374 -7.06 -4.31 -11.39
C ASN A 374 -6.20 -3.06 -11.66
N ALA A 375 -4.89 -3.24 -11.82
CA ALA A 375 -3.99 -2.15 -12.16
C ALA A 375 -4.31 -1.54 -13.52
N GLY A 376 -4.59 -2.36 -14.54
CA GLY A 376 -5.01 -1.89 -15.85
C GLY A 376 -6.34 -1.13 -15.81
N ASN A 377 -7.32 -1.65 -15.08
CA ASN A 377 -8.61 -0.99 -14.89
C ASN A 377 -8.47 0.37 -14.20
N GLN A 378 -7.63 0.49 -13.16
CA GLN A 378 -7.37 1.75 -12.47
C GLN A 378 -6.76 2.81 -13.40
N VAL A 379 -5.86 2.41 -14.30
CA VAL A 379 -5.29 3.34 -15.30
C VAL A 379 -6.36 3.80 -16.28
N ASN A 380 -7.19 2.87 -16.78
CA ASN A 380 -8.28 3.17 -17.71
C ASN A 380 -9.30 4.12 -17.08
N GLU A 381 -9.75 3.84 -15.85
CA GLU A 381 -10.71 4.66 -15.10
C GLU A 381 -10.15 6.07 -14.83
N ALA A 382 -8.92 6.16 -14.33
CA ALA A 382 -8.30 7.46 -14.04
C ALA A 382 -8.06 8.29 -15.32
N LEU A 383 -7.75 7.65 -16.46
CA LEU A 383 -7.64 8.34 -17.75
C LEU A 383 -9.00 8.88 -18.20
N ALA A 384 -10.06 8.07 -18.11
CA ALA A 384 -11.41 8.48 -18.45
C ALA A 384 -11.89 9.66 -17.58
N ASP A 385 -11.62 9.61 -16.25
CA ASP A 385 -11.92 10.72 -15.34
C ASP A 385 -11.21 12.02 -15.74
N CYS A 386 -9.93 11.94 -16.15
CA CYS A 386 -9.19 13.10 -16.66
C CYS A 386 -9.82 13.68 -17.94
N GLN A 387 -10.27 12.83 -18.85
CA GLN A 387 -10.91 13.24 -20.10
C GLN A 387 -12.27 13.91 -19.84
N VAL A 388 -13.10 13.30 -18.99
CA VAL A 388 -14.41 13.83 -18.59
C VAL A 388 -14.26 15.19 -17.91
N ALA A 389 -13.29 15.34 -16.99
CA ALA A 389 -13.04 16.62 -16.32
C ALA A 389 -12.62 17.71 -17.32
N ARG A 390 -11.80 17.36 -18.31
CA ARG A 390 -11.36 18.29 -19.38
C ARG A 390 -12.50 18.70 -20.30
N GLU A 391 -13.34 17.76 -20.71
CA GLU A 391 -14.50 18.06 -21.55
C GLU A 391 -15.47 19.00 -20.83
N LYS A 392 -15.79 18.70 -19.57
CA LYS A 392 -16.68 19.53 -18.74
C LYS A 392 -16.11 20.93 -18.49
N ASP A 393 -14.78 21.11 -18.42
CA ASP A 393 -14.14 22.39 -18.14
C ASP A 393 -14.56 23.47 -19.16
N SER A 394 -14.59 23.11 -20.45
CA SER A 394 -15.02 24.02 -21.51
C SER A 394 -16.48 24.44 -21.36
N TYR A 395 -17.37 23.52 -20.94
CA TYR A 395 -18.78 23.81 -20.75
C TYR A 395 -19.02 24.66 -19.49
N TYR A 396 -18.34 24.39 -18.39
CA TYR A 396 -18.49 25.17 -17.15
C TYR A 396 -17.96 26.59 -17.32
N LYS A 397 -16.81 26.78 -17.97
CA LYS A 397 -16.28 28.12 -18.28
C LYS A 397 -17.28 28.93 -19.10
N ARG A 398 -17.84 28.32 -20.17
CA ARG A 398 -18.84 29.01 -20.99
C ARG A 398 -20.14 29.26 -20.22
N GLN A 399 -20.55 28.35 -19.35
CA GLN A 399 -21.75 28.53 -18.52
C GLN A 399 -21.58 29.68 -17.54
N VAL A 400 -20.43 29.83 -16.88
CA VAL A 400 -20.14 30.95 -15.97
C VAL A 400 -20.13 32.27 -16.73
N GLU A 401 -19.48 32.31 -17.91
CA GLU A 401 -19.45 33.51 -18.76
C GLU A 401 -20.87 33.96 -19.15
N VAL A 402 -21.69 33.05 -19.69
CA VAL A 402 -23.07 33.37 -20.12
C VAL A 402 -23.95 33.80 -18.94
N LEU A 403 -23.81 33.16 -17.78
CA LEU A 403 -24.59 33.51 -16.58
C LEU A 403 -24.10 34.80 -15.94
N GLN A 404 -22.82 35.16 -16.06
CA GLN A 404 -22.31 36.46 -15.65
C GLN A 404 -22.90 37.58 -16.51
N ASP A 405 -22.95 37.40 -17.82
CA ASP A 405 -23.60 38.35 -18.75
C ASP A 405 -25.09 38.47 -18.47
N ALA A 406 -25.78 37.33 -18.24
CA ALA A 406 -27.20 37.32 -17.90
C ALA A 406 -27.48 38.05 -16.59
N TYR A 407 -26.68 37.84 -15.54
CA TYR A 407 -26.80 38.55 -14.27
C TYR A 407 -26.63 40.06 -14.46
N THR A 408 -25.55 40.46 -15.13
CA THR A 408 -25.27 41.89 -15.38
C THR A 408 -26.39 42.54 -16.17
N GLY A 409 -26.82 41.93 -17.27
CA GLY A 409 -27.90 42.45 -18.09
C GLY A 409 -29.26 42.51 -17.38
N THR A 410 -29.59 41.49 -16.57
CA THR A 410 -30.85 41.49 -15.80
C THR A 410 -30.85 42.56 -14.71
N HIS A 411 -29.68 42.78 -14.08
CA HIS A 411 -29.51 43.88 -13.10
C HIS A 411 -29.72 45.25 -13.73
N GLU A 412 -29.13 45.51 -14.90
CA GLU A 412 -29.32 46.77 -15.64
C GLU A 412 -30.78 46.96 -16.07
N LEU A 413 -31.47 45.87 -16.48
CA LEU A 413 -32.91 45.94 -16.83
C LEU A 413 -33.76 46.22 -15.58
N MET A 414 -33.42 45.68 -14.43
CA MET A 414 -34.12 45.96 -13.17
C MET A 414 -33.96 47.44 -12.76
N ASP A 415 -32.76 48.02 -12.88
CA ASP A 415 -32.49 49.42 -12.59
C ASP A 415 -33.30 50.35 -13.50
N ASN A 416 -33.61 49.90 -14.72
CA ASN A 416 -34.47 50.62 -15.67
C ASN A 416 -35.96 50.28 -15.55
N GLY A 417 -36.37 49.50 -14.54
CA GLY A 417 -37.74 49.11 -14.28
C GLY A 417 -38.33 48.10 -15.30
N LYS A 418 -37.49 47.40 -16.07
CA LYS A 418 -37.87 46.46 -17.13
C LYS A 418 -37.77 44.99 -16.72
N ALA A 419 -37.07 44.70 -15.64
CA ALA A 419 -37.00 43.33 -15.05
C ALA A 419 -37.48 43.37 -13.60
N SER A 420 -37.97 42.21 -13.16
CA SER A 420 -38.38 42.04 -11.78
C SER A 420 -37.16 41.62 -10.92
N TYR A 421 -37.24 41.95 -9.65
CA TYR A 421 -36.27 41.48 -8.65
C TYR A 421 -36.07 39.96 -8.66
N LEU A 422 -37.15 39.17 -8.89
CA LEU A 422 -37.07 37.72 -8.94
C LEU A 422 -36.18 37.21 -10.08
N GLU A 423 -36.18 37.90 -11.21
CA GLU A 423 -35.29 37.55 -12.35
C GLU A 423 -33.83 37.77 -12.01
N VAL A 424 -33.49 38.86 -11.33
CA VAL A 424 -32.12 39.12 -10.85
C VAL A 424 -31.68 38.06 -9.83
N LEU A 425 -32.53 37.74 -8.86
CA LEU A 425 -32.27 36.71 -7.87
C LEU A 425 -32.00 35.34 -8.53
N THR A 426 -32.84 34.92 -9.49
CA THR A 426 -32.68 33.68 -10.22
C THR A 426 -31.37 33.62 -11.02
N ALA A 427 -31.02 34.75 -11.70
CA ALA A 427 -29.75 34.83 -12.43
C ALA A 427 -28.54 34.70 -11.49
N GLN A 428 -28.62 35.36 -10.33
CA GLN A 428 -27.55 35.36 -9.33
C GLN A 428 -27.37 33.97 -8.67
N GLU A 429 -28.47 33.27 -8.32
CA GLU A 429 -28.42 31.88 -7.81
C GLU A 429 -27.85 30.90 -8.84
N SER A 430 -28.22 31.08 -10.12
CA SER A 430 -27.69 30.27 -11.22
C SER A 430 -26.19 30.50 -11.42
N LEU A 431 -25.73 31.76 -11.37
CA LEU A 431 -24.32 32.10 -11.49
C LEU A 431 -23.52 31.52 -10.32
N LEU A 432 -24.00 31.66 -9.08
CA LEU A 432 -23.35 31.07 -7.89
C LEU A 432 -23.19 29.54 -8.04
N SER A 433 -24.24 28.85 -8.46
CA SER A 433 -24.23 27.41 -8.69
C SER A 433 -23.21 27.02 -9.77
N ALA A 434 -23.15 27.76 -10.88
CA ALA A 434 -22.21 27.51 -11.97
C ALA A 434 -20.75 27.70 -11.52
N GLN A 435 -20.44 28.75 -10.77
CA GLN A 435 -19.10 29.00 -10.23
C GLN A 435 -18.65 27.93 -9.24
N ILE A 436 -19.54 27.45 -8.38
CA ILE A 436 -19.25 26.34 -7.46
C ILE A 436 -19.00 25.04 -8.23
N ASN A 437 -19.77 24.77 -9.28
CA ASN A 437 -19.61 23.58 -10.11
C ASN A 437 -18.32 23.64 -10.95
N GLU A 438 -17.94 24.79 -11.48
CA GLU A 438 -16.66 25.01 -12.16
C GLU A 438 -15.49 24.69 -11.23
N ALA A 439 -15.49 25.26 -10.02
CA ALA A 439 -14.45 24.98 -9.02
C ALA A 439 -14.40 23.48 -8.65
N ALA A 440 -15.56 22.84 -8.49
CA ALA A 440 -15.64 21.40 -8.21
C ALA A 440 -15.06 20.55 -9.36
N ASN A 441 -15.33 20.92 -10.63
CA ASN A 441 -14.79 20.19 -11.78
C ASN A 441 -13.26 20.32 -11.88
N LEU A 442 -12.69 21.46 -11.57
CA LEU A 442 -11.23 21.64 -11.53
C LEU A 442 -10.58 20.74 -10.47
N TYR A 443 -11.22 20.60 -9.30
CA TYR A 443 -10.76 19.68 -8.27
C TYR A 443 -10.85 18.22 -8.75
N GLU A 444 -11.96 17.80 -9.37
CA GLU A 444 -12.11 16.44 -9.90
C GLU A 444 -11.03 16.13 -10.95
N GLY A 445 -10.69 17.09 -11.82
CA GLY A 445 -9.58 16.95 -12.76
C GLY A 445 -8.22 16.77 -12.08
N SER A 446 -7.94 17.55 -11.03
CA SER A 446 -6.72 17.43 -10.25
C SER A 446 -6.65 16.09 -9.53
N ARG A 447 -7.76 15.64 -8.94
CA ARG A 447 -7.88 14.34 -8.29
C ARG A 447 -7.65 13.19 -9.26
N ALA A 448 -8.25 13.26 -10.46
CA ALA A 448 -8.09 12.26 -11.52
C ALA A 448 -6.64 12.17 -12.00
N LEU A 449 -5.95 13.32 -12.16
CA LEU A 449 -4.54 13.35 -12.55
C LEU A 449 -3.62 12.74 -11.48
N ILE A 450 -3.87 13.03 -10.20
CA ILE A 450 -3.15 12.41 -9.08
C ILE A 450 -3.40 10.90 -9.08
N ALA A 451 -4.65 10.47 -9.25
CA ALA A 451 -5.01 9.05 -9.31
C ALA A 451 -4.31 8.34 -10.47
N LEU A 452 -4.27 8.96 -11.65
CA LEU A 452 -3.57 8.43 -12.82
C LEU A 452 -2.06 8.30 -12.59
N TYR A 453 -1.43 9.32 -12.00
CA TYR A 453 -0.01 9.29 -11.64
C TYR A 453 0.33 8.10 -10.74
N ILE A 454 -0.47 7.85 -9.70
CA ILE A 454 -0.31 6.71 -8.78
C ILE A 454 -0.65 5.39 -9.48
N ALA A 455 -1.73 5.34 -10.29
CA ALA A 455 -2.11 4.15 -11.02
C ALA A 455 -1.03 3.67 -12.00
N LEU A 456 -0.21 4.56 -12.50
CA LEU A 456 0.95 4.25 -13.34
C LEU A 456 2.21 3.86 -12.55
N GLY A 457 2.18 3.94 -11.21
CA GLY A 457 3.30 3.59 -10.32
C GLY A 457 4.15 4.76 -9.86
N GLY A 458 3.67 5.99 -10.02
CA GLY A 458 4.30 7.19 -9.48
C GLY A 458 4.20 7.30 -7.95
N GLY A 459 4.92 8.23 -7.35
CA GLY A 459 4.85 8.53 -5.92
C GLY A 459 5.65 7.60 -4.99
N ALA A 460 6.14 6.48 -5.49
CA ALA A 460 6.97 5.56 -4.71
C ALA A 460 8.44 5.98 -4.66
N LYS A 461 8.89 6.71 -5.67
CA LYS A 461 10.29 7.17 -5.84
C LYS A 461 10.54 8.51 -5.16
#